data_282a9c3cc45eb2fc57daee6d118eda28
#
_entry.id   282a9c3cc45eb2fc57daee6d118eda28
#
_cell.length_a   1.000
_cell.length_b   1.000
_cell.length_c   1.000
_cell.angle_alpha   90.00
_cell.angle_beta   90.00
_cell.angle_gamma   90.00
#
_symmetry.space_group_name_H-M   'P 1'
#
loop_
_entity.id
_entity.type
_entity.pdbx_description
1 polymer ?
#
loop_
_entity_poly.entity_id
_entity_poly.type
_entity_poly.pdbx_seq_one_letter_code
_entity_poly.pdbx_strand_id
1 'polypeptide(L)'
;MIYKNFKGEKLSALGLGCMRFPMVPDAEGVVDEAATAEMFAQAFAKGINYFDTAWGYHNGNSETIVGKILKNYPRDSFYLATKFPGFSPENMTKAAEIFEKQLEKCGVEYFDFYLLHNVNENSIRTYLDPQWGILEYFREQKRLGRIRHLGFSTHGSVQMMEQFLDVCGADMEFCQIQLNYLDWTLQDAKAKYDLLTERGIAVWVMEPVRGGKLVNLKEEDTAKLKALRPDESIAAWGFRFLQGLPNVKMVLSGMSNMEQLVDNIR
;
A
#
# COMPACT_ATOMS: atom_id res chain seq x y z
N MET A 1 -16.37 8.02 -6.30
CA MET A 1 -14.92 7.71 -6.25
C MET A 1 -14.13 8.68 -7.12
N ILE A 2 -13.02 9.21 -6.60
CA ILE A 2 -12.05 10.01 -7.36
C ILE A 2 -11.01 9.08 -7.98
N TYR A 3 -10.63 9.34 -9.23
CA TYR A 3 -9.60 8.57 -9.91
C TYR A 3 -8.39 9.45 -10.23
N LYS A 4 -7.20 8.87 -10.12
CA LYS A 4 -5.91 9.46 -10.50
C LYS A 4 -5.32 8.70 -11.68
N ASN A 5 -4.69 9.42 -12.60
CA ASN A 5 -3.92 8.77 -13.66
C ASN A 5 -2.49 8.51 -13.19
N PHE A 6 -2.01 7.31 -13.45
CA PHE A 6 -0.63 6.91 -13.25
C PHE A 6 -0.15 6.10 -14.46
N LYS A 7 0.70 6.68 -15.29
CA LYS A 7 1.31 6.03 -16.47
C LYS A 7 0.28 5.34 -17.41
N GLY A 8 -0.90 5.95 -17.54
CA GLY A 8 -1.99 5.40 -18.36
C GLY A 8 -3.02 4.60 -17.58
N GLU A 9 -2.69 4.14 -16.36
CA GLU A 9 -3.61 3.43 -15.49
C GLU A 9 -4.56 4.39 -14.76
N LYS A 10 -5.85 4.05 -14.71
CA LYS A 10 -6.88 4.83 -14.02
C LYS A 10 -7.15 4.24 -12.63
N LEU A 11 -6.44 4.71 -11.63
CA LEU A 11 -6.49 4.21 -10.27
C LEU A 11 -7.54 4.94 -9.43
N SER A 12 -8.33 4.23 -8.63
CA SER A 12 -9.11 4.87 -7.55
C SER A 12 -8.15 5.55 -6.57
N ALA A 13 -8.44 6.79 -6.15
CA ALA A 13 -7.58 7.53 -5.24
C ALA A 13 -7.48 6.88 -3.84
N LEU A 14 -8.48 6.07 -3.48
CA LEU A 14 -8.49 5.20 -2.31
C LEU A 14 -8.29 3.75 -2.75
N GLY A 15 -7.32 3.07 -2.16
CA GLY A 15 -7.08 1.64 -2.29
C GLY A 15 -7.41 0.88 -1.02
N LEU A 16 -7.83 -0.38 -1.17
CA LEU A 16 -8.08 -1.28 -0.05
C LEU A 16 -6.76 -1.92 0.40
N GLY A 17 -6.29 -1.54 1.59
CA GLY A 17 -5.14 -2.17 2.24
C GLY A 17 -5.54 -3.47 2.94
N CYS A 18 -4.92 -4.57 2.55
CA CYS A 18 -5.27 -5.93 2.98
C CYS A 18 -4.49 -6.40 4.23
N MET A 19 -3.98 -5.47 5.03
CA MET A 19 -3.29 -5.78 6.29
C MET A 19 -4.24 -5.87 7.50
N ARG A 20 -5.46 -5.36 7.39
CA ARG A 20 -6.40 -5.21 8.51
C ARG A 20 -7.79 -5.72 8.14
N PHE A 21 -7.89 -6.97 7.75
CA PHE A 21 -9.19 -7.59 7.50
C PHE A 21 -10.03 -7.73 8.78
N PRO A 22 -11.36 -7.85 8.65
CA PRO A 22 -12.21 -8.30 9.75
C PRO A 22 -11.70 -9.62 10.33
N MET A 23 -11.74 -9.73 11.65
CA MET A 23 -11.30 -10.93 12.36
C MET A 23 -12.51 -11.62 12.96
N VAL A 24 -12.46 -12.96 13.03
CA VAL A 24 -13.49 -13.75 13.72
C VAL A 24 -13.40 -13.42 15.22
N PRO A 25 -14.52 -13.03 15.87
CA PRO A 25 -14.54 -12.82 17.31
C PRO A 25 -14.06 -14.07 18.06
N ASP A 26 -13.31 -13.88 19.12
CA ASP A 26 -12.78 -14.94 19.99
C ASP A 26 -11.88 -16.02 19.32
N ALA A 27 -11.45 -15.77 18.07
CA ALA A 27 -10.52 -16.62 17.34
C ALA A 27 -9.27 -15.81 16.95
N GLU A 28 -8.23 -15.85 17.78
CA GLU A 28 -7.01 -15.06 17.58
C GLU A 28 -6.34 -15.39 16.24
N GLY A 29 -6.06 -14.36 15.46
CA GLY A 29 -5.37 -14.48 14.16
C GLY A 29 -6.23 -15.02 13.01
N VAL A 30 -7.50 -15.32 13.23
CA VAL A 30 -8.39 -15.86 12.19
C VAL A 30 -9.16 -14.74 11.50
N VAL A 31 -8.97 -14.62 10.18
CA VAL A 31 -9.69 -13.65 9.35
C VAL A 31 -11.12 -14.12 9.10
N ASP A 32 -12.08 -13.23 9.23
CA ASP A 32 -13.44 -13.44 8.76
C ASP A 32 -13.48 -13.27 7.23
N GLU A 33 -13.32 -14.39 6.52
CA GLU A 33 -13.29 -14.40 5.05
C GLU A 33 -14.64 -13.94 4.46
N ALA A 34 -15.76 -14.21 5.14
CA ALA A 34 -17.09 -13.81 4.65
C ALA A 34 -17.27 -12.29 4.74
N ALA A 35 -17.01 -11.70 5.91
CA ALA A 35 -17.06 -10.26 6.09
C ALA A 35 -16.04 -9.54 5.19
N THR A 36 -14.85 -10.14 4.99
CA THR A 36 -13.85 -9.61 4.07
C THR A 36 -14.35 -9.59 2.62
N ALA A 37 -14.98 -10.69 2.17
CA ALA A 37 -15.55 -10.77 0.81
C ALA A 37 -16.67 -9.74 0.60
N GLU A 38 -17.53 -9.51 1.59
CA GLU A 38 -18.55 -8.45 1.54
C GLU A 38 -17.93 -7.05 1.42
N MET A 39 -16.83 -6.78 2.15
CA MET A 39 -16.10 -5.52 2.02
C MET A 39 -15.50 -5.34 0.62
N PHE A 40 -14.94 -6.39 0.02
CA PHE A 40 -14.46 -6.32 -1.38
C PHE A 40 -15.61 -6.02 -2.34
N ALA A 41 -16.75 -6.70 -2.20
CA ALA A 41 -17.92 -6.45 -3.04
C ALA A 41 -18.40 -5.00 -2.93
N GLN A 42 -18.45 -4.45 -1.73
CA GLN A 42 -18.79 -3.05 -1.50
C GLN A 42 -17.73 -2.10 -2.08
N ALA A 43 -16.44 -2.41 -1.92
CA ALA A 43 -15.34 -1.63 -2.48
C ALA A 43 -15.47 -1.54 -4.01
N PHE A 44 -15.66 -2.66 -4.71
CA PHE A 44 -15.91 -2.69 -6.15
C PHE A 44 -17.15 -1.90 -6.54
N ALA A 45 -18.28 -2.10 -5.86
CA ALA A 45 -19.54 -1.40 -6.13
C ALA A 45 -19.40 0.13 -5.98
N LYS A 46 -18.46 0.60 -5.15
CA LYS A 46 -18.15 2.02 -4.94
C LYS A 46 -17.00 2.54 -5.79
N GLY A 47 -16.41 1.70 -6.63
CA GLY A 47 -15.40 2.07 -7.61
C GLY A 47 -13.96 2.03 -7.10
N ILE A 48 -13.67 1.37 -5.97
CA ILE A 48 -12.31 1.01 -5.60
C ILE A 48 -11.83 -0.07 -6.56
N ASN A 49 -10.68 0.14 -7.17
CA ASN A 49 -10.08 -0.81 -8.11
C ASN A 49 -8.62 -1.15 -7.80
N TYR A 50 -8.11 -0.78 -6.62
CA TYR A 50 -6.75 -1.06 -6.20
C TYR A 50 -6.74 -1.79 -4.86
N PHE A 51 -6.04 -2.94 -4.82
CA PHE A 51 -5.94 -3.84 -3.67
C PHE A 51 -4.47 -4.08 -3.34
N ASP A 52 -4.07 -3.84 -2.09
CA ASP A 52 -2.67 -3.91 -1.65
C ASP A 52 -2.49 -4.97 -0.57
N THR A 53 -1.74 -6.01 -0.88
CA THR A 53 -1.39 -7.08 0.07
C THR A 53 0.13 -7.20 0.26
N ALA A 54 0.58 -8.16 1.03
CA ALA A 54 1.99 -8.52 1.19
C ALA A 54 2.15 -9.94 1.74
N TRP A 55 3.34 -10.51 1.54
CA TRP A 55 3.73 -11.87 1.93
C TRP A 55 3.42 -12.22 3.39
N GLY A 56 3.71 -11.30 4.32
CA GLY A 56 3.55 -11.57 5.74
C GLY A 56 2.21 -11.15 6.37
N TYR A 57 1.30 -10.53 5.60
CA TYR A 57 0.04 -10.04 6.15
C TYR A 57 -0.85 -11.20 6.59
N HIS A 58 -1.52 -11.05 7.75
CA HIS A 58 -2.35 -12.10 8.36
C HIS A 58 -1.63 -13.45 8.47
N ASN A 59 -0.42 -13.44 9.01
CA ASN A 59 0.43 -14.64 9.15
C ASN A 59 0.66 -15.37 7.82
N GLY A 60 0.76 -14.62 6.71
CA GLY A 60 0.99 -15.16 5.37
C GLY A 60 -0.28 -15.58 4.63
N ASN A 61 -1.48 -15.36 5.20
CA ASN A 61 -2.74 -15.77 4.59
C ASN A 61 -3.40 -14.70 3.72
N SER A 62 -2.99 -13.42 3.85
CA SER A 62 -3.66 -12.32 3.14
C SER A 62 -3.68 -12.51 1.62
N GLU A 63 -2.57 -12.91 1.00
CA GLU A 63 -2.48 -13.14 -0.45
C GLU A 63 -3.46 -14.23 -0.91
N THR A 64 -3.58 -15.33 -0.15
CA THR A 64 -4.52 -16.42 -0.44
C THR A 64 -5.98 -15.98 -0.33
N ILE A 65 -6.32 -15.20 0.70
CA ILE A 65 -7.67 -14.67 0.89
C ILE A 65 -8.02 -13.70 -0.23
N VAL A 66 -7.10 -12.78 -0.57
CA VAL A 66 -7.27 -11.84 -1.69
C VAL A 66 -7.48 -12.61 -3.00
N GLY A 67 -6.66 -13.62 -3.28
CA GLY A 67 -6.78 -14.46 -4.48
C GLY A 67 -8.12 -15.19 -4.56
N LYS A 68 -8.58 -15.79 -3.46
CA LYS A 68 -9.91 -16.43 -3.37
C LYS A 68 -11.05 -15.47 -3.70
N ILE A 69 -10.96 -14.23 -3.27
CA ILE A 69 -12.01 -13.23 -3.49
C ILE A 69 -11.93 -12.69 -4.92
N LEU A 70 -10.74 -12.26 -5.36
CA LEU A 70 -10.54 -11.58 -6.64
C LEU A 70 -10.79 -12.48 -7.85
N LYS A 71 -10.66 -13.80 -7.74
CA LYS A 71 -11.00 -14.74 -8.82
C LYS A 71 -12.45 -14.63 -9.31
N ASN A 72 -13.34 -14.02 -8.49
CA ASN A 72 -14.74 -13.82 -8.85
C ASN A 72 -14.98 -12.53 -9.67
N TYR A 73 -13.91 -11.76 -9.95
CA TYR A 73 -13.96 -10.50 -10.69
C TYR A 73 -13.09 -10.59 -11.95
N PRO A 74 -13.47 -9.92 -13.05
CA PRO A 74 -12.62 -9.87 -14.24
C PRO A 74 -11.24 -9.30 -13.90
N ARG A 75 -10.17 -9.93 -14.42
CA ARG A 75 -8.77 -9.55 -14.09
C ARG A 75 -8.45 -8.09 -14.45
N ASP A 76 -9.04 -7.57 -15.49
CA ASP A 76 -8.87 -6.19 -15.97
C ASP A 76 -9.72 -5.16 -15.21
N SER A 77 -10.56 -5.60 -14.29
CA SER A 77 -11.38 -4.71 -13.45
C SER A 77 -10.67 -4.20 -12.20
N PHE A 78 -9.47 -4.70 -11.91
CA PHE A 78 -8.73 -4.32 -10.71
C PHE A 78 -7.21 -4.31 -10.91
N TYR A 79 -6.55 -3.56 -10.04
CA TYR A 79 -5.09 -3.54 -9.88
C TYR A 79 -4.71 -4.22 -8.58
N LEU A 80 -3.75 -5.14 -8.65
CA LEU A 80 -3.26 -5.91 -7.50
C LEU A 80 -1.80 -5.58 -7.22
N ALA A 81 -1.52 -5.26 -5.96
CA ALA A 81 -0.17 -5.04 -5.45
C ALA A 81 0.20 -6.08 -4.39
N THR A 82 1.44 -6.59 -4.49
CA THR A 82 2.09 -7.32 -3.39
C THR A 82 3.56 -6.93 -3.27
N LYS A 83 4.27 -7.51 -2.29
CA LYS A 83 5.59 -7.01 -1.90
C LYS A 83 6.57 -8.16 -1.62
N PHE A 84 7.80 -8.02 -2.10
CA PHE A 84 8.90 -8.93 -1.78
C PHE A 84 9.44 -8.67 -0.37
N PRO A 85 9.44 -9.66 0.53
CA PRO A 85 9.83 -9.51 1.93
C PRO A 85 11.35 -9.55 2.15
N GLY A 86 12.11 -8.77 1.39
CA GLY A 86 13.58 -8.75 1.43
C GLY A 86 14.18 -8.02 2.64
N PHE A 87 13.34 -7.46 3.53
CA PHE A 87 13.79 -7.01 4.84
C PHE A 87 14.22 -8.17 5.76
N SER A 88 13.86 -9.40 5.42
CA SER A 88 14.32 -10.64 6.04
C SER A 88 15.42 -11.26 5.15
N PRO A 89 16.70 -11.26 5.57
CA PRO A 89 17.81 -11.66 4.73
C PRO A 89 17.72 -13.10 4.17
N GLU A 90 17.06 -14.00 4.90
CA GLU A 90 16.83 -15.40 4.49
C GLU A 90 15.94 -15.51 3.23
N ASN A 91 15.22 -14.47 2.87
CA ASN A 91 14.39 -14.44 1.69
C ASN A 91 15.15 -14.06 0.42
N MET A 92 16.37 -13.50 0.54
CA MET A 92 17.14 -13.04 -0.61
C MET A 92 17.47 -14.16 -1.60
N THR A 93 17.84 -15.33 -1.10
CA THR A 93 18.11 -16.51 -1.95
C THR A 93 16.85 -17.16 -2.53
N LYS A 94 15.66 -16.72 -2.10
CA LYS A 94 14.37 -17.31 -2.46
C LYS A 94 13.49 -16.37 -3.27
N ALA A 95 14.05 -15.29 -3.83
CA ALA A 95 13.25 -14.27 -4.51
C ALA A 95 12.34 -14.87 -5.61
N ALA A 96 12.87 -15.77 -6.42
CA ALA A 96 12.11 -16.46 -7.47
C ALA A 96 11.01 -17.38 -6.88
N GLU A 97 11.33 -18.17 -5.88
CA GLU A 97 10.38 -19.06 -5.21
C GLU A 97 9.22 -18.26 -4.56
N ILE A 98 9.56 -17.17 -3.86
CA ILE A 98 8.57 -16.30 -3.22
C ILE A 98 7.68 -15.67 -4.27
N PHE A 99 8.23 -15.13 -5.35
CA PHE A 99 7.46 -14.48 -6.42
C PHE A 99 6.47 -15.45 -7.08
N GLU A 100 6.91 -16.69 -7.43
CA GLU A 100 6.03 -17.72 -7.97
C GLU A 100 4.93 -18.09 -6.97
N LYS A 101 5.28 -18.22 -5.69
CA LYS A 101 4.32 -18.53 -4.64
C LYS A 101 3.30 -17.43 -4.42
N GLN A 102 3.69 -16.16 -4.57
CA GLN A 102 2.78 -15.02 -4.50
C GLN A 102 1.77 -15.04 -5.67
N LEU A 103 2.23 -15.32 -6.90
CA LEU A 103 1.33 -15.49 -8.05
C LEU A 103 0.34 -16.63 -7.83
N GLU A 104 0.82 -17.78 -7.31
CA GLU A 104 -0.05 -18.93 -6.97
C GLU A 104 -1.09 -18.57 -5.91
N LYS A 105 -0.68 -17.96 -4.79
CA LYS A 105 -1.57 -17.55 -3.71
C LYS A 105 -2.63 -16.55 -4.17
N CYS A 106 -2.22 -15.57 -4.96
CA CYS A 106 -3.12 -14.54 -5.49
C CYS A 106 -3.96 -15.06 -6.68
N GLY A 107 -3.61 -16.19 -7.28
CA GLY A 107 -4.30 -16.77 -8.42
C GLY A 107 -4.22 -15.89 -9.67
N VAL A 108 -3.06 -15.25 -9.91
CA VAL A 108 -2.84 -14.33 -11.04
C VAL A 108 -1.57 -14.68 -11.80
N GLU A 109 -1.48 -14.28 -13.06
CA GLU A 109 -0.30 -14.49 -13.91
C GLU A 109 0.70 -13.33 -13.82
N TYR A 110 0.24 -12.15 -13.36
CA TYR A 110 1.05 -10.94 -13.19
C TYR A 110 0.51 -10.07 -12.07
N PHE A 111 1.40 -9.25 -11.49
CA PHE A 111 1.05 -8.16 -10.60
C PHE A 111 1.06 -6.82 -11.35
N ASP A 112 0.05 -5.99 -11.11
CA ASP A 112 0.05 -4.63 -11.64
C ASP A 112 1.11 -3.76 -10.95
N PHE A 113 1.24 -3.94 -9.64
CA PHE A 113 2.20 -3.22 -8.81
C PHE A 113 2.98 -4.21 -7.93
N TYR A 114 4.28 -4.07 -7.93
CA TYR A 114 5.15 -4.91 -7.10
C TYR A 114 6.17 -4.06 -6.36
N LEU A 115 6.36 -4.31 -5.07
CA LEU A 115 7.19 -3.49 -4.22
C LEU A 115 8.33 -4.29 -3.59
N LEU A 116 9.51 -3.67 -3.50
CA LEU A 116 10.51 -4.07 -2.53
C LEU A 116 10.03 -3.62 -1.15
N HIS A 117 9.74 -4.58 -0.25
CA HIS A 117 9.01 -4.30 0.98
C HIS A 117 9.92 -3.78 2.09
N ASN A 118 9.55 -2.63 2.66
CA ASN A 118 10.17 -2.08 3.86
C ASN A 118 11.70 -1.91 3.74
N VAL A 119 12.13 -1.21 2.68
CA VAL A 119 13.53 -0.79 2.54
C VAL A 119 13.81 0.24 3.63
N ASN A 120 14.80 -0.03 4.48
CA ASN A 120 15.16 0.83 5.61
C ASN A 120 16.66 0.66 5.93
N GLU A 121 17.14 1.33 6.97
CA GLU A 121 18.54 1.33 7.38
C GLU A 121 19.11 -0.07 7.63
N ASN A 122 18.27 -1.01 8.07
CA ASN A 122 18.69 -2.39 8.35
C ASN A 122 18.70 -3.27 7.11
N SER A 123 17.89 -2.95 6.09
CA SER A 123 17.68 -3.80 4.91
C SER A 123 18.31 -3.24 3.62
N ILE A 124 18.61 -1.95 3.54
CA ILE A 124 19.12 -1.31 2.31
C ILE A 124 20.35 -2.02 1.75
N ARG A 125 21.32 -2.34 2.60
CA ARG A 125 22.55 -3.03 2.16
C ARG A 125 22.27 -4.37 1.53
N THR A 126 21.34 -5.13 2.12
CA THR A 126 20.93 -6.45 1.62
C THR A 126 20.20 -6.33 0.30
N TYR A 127 19.29 -5.35 0.14
CA TYR A 127 18.60 -5.11 -1.13
C TYR A 127 19.53 -4.70 -2.27
N LEU A 128 20.57 -3.92 -1.96
CA LEU A 128 21.51 -3.40 -2.95
C LEU A 128 22.72 -4.32 -3.19
N ASP A 129 22.88 -5.39 -2.41
CA ASP A 129 23.99 -6.32 -2.57
C ASP A 129 23.84 -7.15 -3.85
N PRO A 130 24.76 -6.95 -4.83
CA PRO A 130 24.65 -7.62 -6.13
C PRO A 130 24.75 -9.14 -6.05
N GLN A 131 25.29 -9.70 -4.96
CA GLN A 131 25.37 -11.17 -4.79
C GLN A 131 24.00 -11.84 -4.84
N TRP A 132 22.93 -11.13 -4.45
CA TRP A 132 21.57 -11.68 -4.43
C TRP A 132 20.81 -11.50 -5.75
N GLY A 133 21.26 -10.59 -6.62
CA GLY A 133 20.62 -10.33 -7.92
C GLY A 133 19.17 -9.87 -7.85
N ILE A 134 18.74 -9.26 -6.74
CA ILE A 134 17.32 -8.92 -6.48
C ILE A 134 16.79 -7.92 -7.51
N LEU A 135 17.55 -6.86 -7.76
CA LEU A 135 17.13 -5.83 -8.71
C LEU A 135 17.06 -6.38 -10.14
N GLU A 136 18.06 -7.16 -10.54
CA GLU A 136 18.11 -7.83 -11.85
C GLU A 136 16.93 -8.77 -12.03
N TYR A 137 16.62 -9.56 -11.00
CA TYR A 137 15.49 -10.50 -11.04
C TYR A 137 14.16 -9.74 -11.26
N PHE A 138 13.86 -8.69 -10.49
CA PHE A 138 12.59 -7.99 -10.62
C PHE A 138 12.52 -7.10 -11.86
N ARG A 139 13.65 -6.55 -12.37
CA ARG A 139 13.73 -5.94 -13.69
C ARG A 139 13.33 -6.92 -14.79
N GLU A 140 13.84 -8.15 -14.71
CA GLU A 140 13.50 -9.20 -15.68
C GLU A 140 12.02 -9.59 -15.59
N GLN A 141 11.44 -9.75 -14.38
CA GLN A 141 10.00 -10.01 -14.24
C GLN A 141 9.16 -8.87 -14.84
N LYS A 142 9.61 -7.62 -14.71
CA LYS A 142 8.97 -6.48 -15.34
C LYS A 142 9.10 -6.54 -16.88
N ARG A 143 10.28 -6.84 -17.41
CA ARG A 143 10.50 -7.00 -18.86
C ARG A 143 9.63 -8.10 -19.45
N LEU A 144 9.39 -9.17 -18.72
CA LEU A 144 8.53 -10.29 -19.09
C LEU A 144 7.02 -9.99 -18.96
N GLY A 145 6.66 -8.81 -18.44
CA GLY A 145 5.26 -8.40 -18.23
C GLY A 145 4.59 -9.06 -17.02
N ARG A 146 5.35 -9.75 -16.18
CA ARG A 146 4.83 -10.36 -14.93
C ARG A 146 4.73 -9.35 -13.78
N ILE A 147 5.40 -8.21 -13.91
CA ILE A 147 5.25 -7.00 -13.09
C ILE A 147 5.01 -5.85 -14.06
N ARG A 148 3.93 -5.08 -13.89
CA ARG A 148 3.68 -3.89 -14.71
C ARG A 148 4.43 -2.68 -14.18
N HIS A 149 4.33 -2.42 -12.88
CA HIS A 149 4.97 -1.29 -12.19
C HIS A 149 5.78 -1.79 -11.00
N LEU A 150 7.07 -1.42 -10.97
CA LEU A 150 7.98 -1.75 -9.88
C LEU A 150 8.19 -0.53 -8.99
N GLY A 151 8.13 -0.74 -7.68
CA GLY A 151 8.34 0.29 -6.67
C GLY A 151 8.91 -0.28 -5.38
N PHE A 152 8.87 0.52 -4.33
CA PHE A 152 9.29 0.08 -2.99
C PHE A 152 8.43 0.70 -1.90
N SER A 153 8.46 0.13 -0.72
CA SER A 153 7.89 0.74 0.48
C SER A 153 8.97 0.98 1.53
N THR A 154 8.80 2.04 2.32
CA THR A 154 9.80 2.40 3.32
C THR A 154 9.20 3.07 4.54
N HIS A 155 9.82 2.77 5.71
CA HIS A 155 9.73 3.54 6.94
C HIS A 155 11.08 4.23 7.29
N GLY A 156 12.08 4.09 6.42
CA GLY A 156 13.43 4.62 6.63
C GLY A 156 13.51 6.16 6.56
N SER A 157 14.67 6.69 6.86
CA SER A 157 14.97 8.13 6.79
C SER A 157 15.07 8.64 5.36
N VAL A 158 15.05 9.96 5.20
CA VAL A 158 15.30 10.63 3.90
C VAL A 158 16.67 10.25 3.37
N GLN A 159 17.70 10.26 4.21
CA GLN A 159 19.06 9.90 3.82
C GLN A 159 19.17 8.46 3.30
N MET A 160 18.48 7.51 3.94
CA MET A 160 18.41 6.12 3.45
C MET A 160 17.72 6.06 2.09
N MET A 161 16.62 6.82 1.91
CA MET A 161 15.90 6.86 0.64
C MET A 161 16.78 7.46 -0.48
N GLU A 162 17.54 8.52 -0.22
CA GLU A 162 18.49 9.08 -1.17
C GLU A 162 19.51 8.04 -1.63
N GLN A 163 20.15 7.35 -0.67
CA GLN A 163 21.12 6.28 -0.97
C GLN A 163 20.52 5.16 -1.83
N PHE A 164 19.30 4.74 -1.51
CA PHE A 164 18.61 3.70 -2.27
C PHE A 164 18.27 4.18 -3.69
N LEU A 165 17.73 5.38 -3.81
CA LEU A 165 17.33 5.96 -5.10
C LEU A 165 18.52 6.35 -5.99
N ASP A 166 19.68 6.66 -5.43
CA ASP A 166 20.89 6.91 -6.21
C ASP A 166 21.38 5.65 -6.94
N VAL A 167 21.08 4.46 -6.40
CA VAL A 167 21.47 3.19 -7.02
C VAL A 167 20.38 2.64 -7.96
N CYS A 168 19.12 2.68 -7.56
CA CYS A 168 18.04 2.01 -8.30
C CYS A 168 16.82 2.89 -8.60
N GLY A 169 16.93 4.21 -8.41
CA GLY A 169 15.81 5.14 -8.63
C GLY A 169 15.24 5.10 -10.04
N ALA A 170 16.06 4.80 -11.05
CA ALA A 170 15.61 4.67 -12.44
C ALA A 170 14.62 3.50 -12.67
N ASP A 171 14.63 2.50 -11.79
CA ASP A 171 13.73 1.35 -11.84
C ASP A 171 12.43 1.58 -11.07
N MET A 172 12.44 2.51 -10.11
CA MET A 172 11.34 2.75 -9.19
C MET A 172 10.35 3.76 -9.76
N GLU A 173 9.13 3.33 -9.98
CA GLU A 173 8.08 4.17 -10.54
C GLU A 173 7.20 4.83 -9.47
N PHE A 174 7.14 4.19 -8.31
CA PHE A 174 6.37 4.68 -7.16
C PHE A 174 7.00 4.23 -5.85
N CYS A 175 6.70 4.96 -4.79
CA CYS A 175 7.14 4.63 -3.43
C CYS A 175 5.98 4.75 -2.45
N GLN A 176 5.81 3.74 -1.61
CA GLN A 176 4.82 3.72 -0.54
C GLN A 176 5.46 4.18 0.77
N ILE A 177 5.03 5.34 1.28
CA ILE A 177 5.52 5.94 2.53
C ILE A 177 4.40 6.15 3.53
N GLN A 178 4.74 6.13 4.82
CA GLN A 178 3.84 6.60 5.87
C GLN A 178 3.72 8.11 5.77
N LEU A 179 2.48 8.60 5.50
CA LEU A 179 2.22 10.01 5.32
C LEU A 179 0.81 10.37 5.80
N ASN A 180 0.73 11.35 6.68
CA ASN A 180 -0.47 11.99 7.18
C ASN A 180 -0.09 13.38 7.74
N TYR A 181 -1.05 14.18 8.14
CA TYR A 181 -0.78 15.55 8.59
C TYR A 181 0.07 15.62 9.88
N LEU A 182 0.08 14.61 10.74
CA LEU A 182 0.94 14.54 11.91
C LEU A 182 2.36 14.15 11.53
N ASP A 183 2.50 13.09 10.75
CA ASP A 183 3.80 12.56 10.33
C ASP A 183 4.49 13.47 9.29
N TRP A 184 3.74 14.44 8.72
CA TRP A 184 4.29 15.49 7.86
C TRP A 184 5.51 16.17 8.45
N THR A 185 5.48 16.41 9.77
CA THR A 185 6.59 16.95 10.56
C THR A 185 7.23 15.93 11.48
N LEU A 186 6.45 15.06 12.13
CA LEU A 186 6.94 14.16 13.17
C LEU A 186 7.90 13.08 12.63
N GLN A 187 7.68 12.60 11.39
CA GLN A 187 8.51 11.58 10.74
C GLN A 187 9.14 12.07 9.43
N ASP A 188 9.31 13.39 9.30
CA ASP A 188 9.88 14.01 8.10
C ASP A 188 9.19 13.57 6.79
N ALA A 189 7.88 13.24 6.86
CA ALA A 189 7.15 12.76 5.68
C ALA A 189 7.10 13.83 4.57
N LYS A 190 7.17 15.13 4.93
CA LYS A 190 7.31 16.22 3.95
C LYS A 190 8.60 16.06 3.15
N ALA A 191 9.73 15.88 3.79
CA ALA A 191 11.01 15.76 3.11
C ALA A 191 11.07 14.50 2.23
N LYS A 192 10.47 13.38 2.68
CA LYS A 192 10.33 12.17 1.86
C LYS A 192 9.44 12.41 0.63
N TYR A 193 8.34 13.11 0.80
CA TYR A 193 7.43 13.49 -0.29
C TYR A 193 8.15 14.41 -1.31
N ASP A 194 8.89 15.40 -0.83
CA ASP A 194 9.63 16.34 -1.67
C ASP A 194 10.72 15.60 -2.47
N LEU A 195 11.52 14.75 -1.82
CA LEU A 195 12.53 13.92 -2.48
C LEU A 195 11.94 13.06 -3.61
N LEU A 196 10.83 12.35 -3.33
CA LEU A 196 10.16 11.52 -4.34
C LEU A 196 9.62 12.38 -5.50
N THR A 197 9.09 13.56 -5.19
CA THR A 197 8.56 14.49 -6.20
C THR A 197 9.67 15.02 -7.11
N GLU A 198 10.81 15.42 -6.54
CA GLU A 198 12.00 15.87 -7.27
C GLU A 198 12.57 14.78 -8.18
N ARG A 199 12.53 13.53 -7.73
CA ARG A 199 12.97 12.36 -8.51
C ARG A 199 11.93 11.85 -9.51
N GLY A 200 10.73 12.46 -9.60
CA GLY A 200 9.66 12.05 -10.49
C GLY A 200 9.00 10.72 -10.13
N ILE A 201 9.15 10.29 -8.87
CA ILE A 201 8.60 9.05 -8.32
C ILE A 201 7.26 9.34 -7.65
N ALA A 202 6.22 8.63 -8.06
CA ALA A 202 4.89 8.85 -7.51
C ALA A 202 4.74 8.32 -6.07
N VAL A 203 3.89 8.97 -5.28
CA VAL A 203 3.69 8.65 -3.87
C VAL A 203 2.43 7.83 -3.66
N TRP A 204 2.59 6.67 -3.05
CA TRP A 204 1.56 5.86 -2.41
C TRP A 204 1.61 6.11 -0.91
N VAL A 205 0.46 6.30 -0.30
CA VAL A 205 0.36 6.62 1.13
C VAL A 205 -0.09 5.40 1.90
N MET A 206 0.67 5.02 2.92
CA MET A 206 0.23 4.12 3.98
C MET A 206 0.00 4.90 5.28
N GLU A 207 -0.83 4.35 6.17
CA GLU A 207 -1.21 4.95 7.46
C GLU A 207 -1.81 6.37 7.35
N PRO A 208 -2.80 6.60 6.49
CA PRO A 208 -3.39 7.93 6.28
C PRO A 208 -3.99 8.52 7.56
N VAL A 209 -4.42 7.68 8.48
CA VAL A 209 -4.97 8.06 9.80
C VAL A 209 -4.19 7.43 10.97
N ARG A 210 -2.95 7.01 10.70
CA ARG A 210 -1.99 6.48 11.69
C ARG A 210 -2.57 5.36 12.56
N GLY A 211 -3.10 4.31 11.90
CA GLY A 211 -3.71 3.17 12.59
C GLY A 211 -4.94 3.54 13.42
N GLY A 212 -5.66 4.62 13.07
CA GLY A 212 -6.83 5.11 13.79
C GLY A 212 -6.51 6.16 14.87
N LYS A 213 -5.24 6.46 15.16
CA LYS A 213 -4.89 7.48 16.17
C LYS A 213 -5.38 8.88 15.81
N LEU A 214 -5.42 9.20 14.52
CA LEU A 214 -5.84 10.52 14.06
C LEU A 214 -7.36 10.69 13.93
N VAL A 215 -8.15 9.67 14.25
CA VAL A 215 -9.61 9.77 14.33
C VAL A 215 -10.11 9.80 15.79
N ASN A 216 -9.27 9.40 16.74
CA ASN A 216 -9.55 9.44 18.17
C ASN A 216 -8.87 10.66 18.82
N LEU A 217 -9.31 11.86 18.42
CA LEU A 217 -8.80 13.12 18.92
C LEU A 217 -9.46 13.48 20.27
N LYS A 218 -8.85 14.42 20.98
CA LYS A 218 -9.49 15.04 22.16
C LYS A 218 -10.82 15.70 21.76
N GLU A 219 -11.76 15.76 22.70
CA GLU A 219 -13.08 16.31 22.48
C GLU A 219 -13.03 17.75 21.94
N GLU A 220 -12.17 18.60 22.50
CA GLU A 220 -11.99 20.00 22.08
C GLU A 220 -11.51 20.13 20.62
N ASP A 221 -10.63 19.23 20.15
CA ASP A 221 -10.11 19.24 18.76
C ASP A 221 -11.15 18.66 17.81
N THR A 222 -11.83 17.59 18.23
CA THR A 222 -12.98 17.05 17.50
C THR A 222 -14.05 18.10 17.28
N ALA A 223 -14.41 18.88 18.34
CA ALA A 223 -15.40 19.95 18.27
C ALA A 223 -14.99 21.05 17.27
N LYS A 224 -13.71 21.44 17.23
CA LYS A 224 -13.19 22.44 16.25
C LYS A 224 -13.38 21.95 14.82
N LEU A 225 -13.02 20.71 14.54
CA LEU A 225 -13.17 20.12 13.21
C LEU A 225 -14.62 19.97 12.80
N LYS A 226 -15.48 19.52 13.72
CA LYS A 226 -16.93 19.40 13.51
C LYS A 226 -17.62 20.75 13.33
N ALA A 227 -17.15 21.81 13.97
CA ALA A 227 -17.67 23.16 13.75
C ALA A 227 -17.44 23.64 12.31
N LEU A 228 -16.38 23.23 11.65
CA LEU A 228 -16.08 23.54 10.25
C LEU A 228 -16.86 22.67 9.27
N ARG A 229 -17.02 21.37 9.58
CA ARG A 229 -17.70 20.39 8.72
C ARG A 229 -18.48 19.37 9.56
N PRO A 230 -19.73 19.71 9.96
CA PRO A 230 -20.51 18.90 10.92
C PRO A 230 -20.79 17.48 10.45
N ASP A 231 -21.03 17.32 9.15
CA ASP A 231 -21.46 16.04 8.54
C ASP A 231 -20.30 15.12 8.15
N GLU A 232 -19.05 15.61 8.25
CA GLU A 232 -17.87 14.81 7.88
C GLU A 232 -17.29 14.08 9.09
N SER A 233 -16.76 12.87 8.82
CA SER A 233 -16.02 12.12 9.85
C SER A 233 -14.67 12.81 10.16
N ILE A 234 -14.06 12.47 11.28
CA ILE A 234 -12.71 12.95 11.61
C ILE A 234 -11.68 12.34 10.64
N ALA A 235 -11.89 11.11 10.18
CA ALA A 235 -11.03 10.47 9.18
C ALA A 235 -10.96 11.27 7.87
N ALA A 236 -12.06 11.88 7.45
CA ALA A 236 -12.14 12.67 6.23
C ALA A 236 -11.10 13.81 6.18
N TRP A 237 -10.72 14.39 7.32
CA TRP A 237 -9.68 15.41 7.38
C TRP A 237 -8.29 14.89 7.00
N GLY A 238 -7.97 13.65 7.41
CA GLY A 238 -6.72 12.98 6.99
C GLY A 238 -6.68 12.76 5.49
N PHE A 239 -7.77 12.27 4.91
CA PHE A 239 -7.86 12.04 3.46
C PHE A 239 -7.83 13.34 2.66
N ARG A 240 -8.49 14.42 3.13
CA ARG A 240 -8.44 15.74 2.48
C ARG A 240 -7.03 16.32 2.44
N PHE A 241 -6.28 16.20 3.53
CA PHE A 241 -4.88 16.62 3.56
C PHE A 241 -4.08 15.92 2.44
N LEU A 242 -4.24 14.61 2.31
CA LEU A 242 -3.53 13.81 1.31
C LEU A 242 -3.99 14.11 -0.12
N GLN A 243 -5.27 14.37 -0.33
CA GLN A 243 -5.82 14.75 -1.64
C GLN A 243 -5.25 16.09 -2.14
N GLY A 244 -4.86 16.98 -1.24
CA GLY A 244 -4.21 18.25 -1.55
C GLY A 244 -2.76 18.13 -2.03
N LEU A 245 -2.17 16.95 -2.00
CA LEU A 245 -0.78 16.69 -2.42
C LEU A 245 -0.74 16.14 -3.86
N PRO A 246 -0.30 16.90 -4.87
CA PRO A 246 -0.42 16.53 -6.29
C PRO A 246 0.28 15.22 -6.67
N ASN A 247 1.41 14.90 -6.02
CA ASN A 247 2.17 13.69 -6.30
C ASN A 247 1.63 12.44 -5.57
N VAL A 248 0.67 12.59 -4.64
CA VAL A 248 -0.04 11.44 -4.06
C VAL A 248 -1.01 10.89 -5.12
N LYS A 249 -0.76 9.66 -5.57
CA LYS A 249 -1.59 8.96 -6.57
C LYS A 249 -2.51 7.93 -5.93
N MET A 250 -2.14 7.38 -4.77
CA MET A 250 -2.86 6.34 -4.07
C MET A 250 -2.83 6.59 -2.56
N VAL A 251 -3.96 6.45 -1.91
CA VAL A 251 -4.06 6.41 -0.45
C VAL A 251 -4.57 5.03 -0.04
N LEU A 252 -3.73 4.26 0.65
CA LEU A 252 -4.07 2.92 1.12
C LEU A 252 -4.64 3.00 2.53
N SER A 253 -5.85 2.53 2.71
CA SER A 253 -6.48 2.43 4.01
C SER A 253 -6.76 0.97 4.37
N GLY A 254 -6.25 0.54 5.53
CA GLY A 254 -6.65 -0.72 6.16
C GLY A 254 -7.95 -0.49 6.91
N MET A 255 -9.03 -1.05 6.42
CA MET A 255 -10.36 -0.94 6.99
C MET A 255 -10.76 -2.30 7.56
N SER A 256 -11.08 -2.34 8.85
CA SER A 256 -11.34 -3.60 9.57
C SER A 256 -12.83 -3.95 9.65
N ASN A 257 -13.70 -3.11 9.13
CA ASN A 257 -15.14 -3.32 9.10
C ASN A 257 -15.81 -2.48 8.00
N MET A 258 -17.07 -2.80 7.73
CA MET A 258 -17.87 -2.14 6.70
C MET A 258 -18.10 -0.66 6.98
N GLU A 259 -18.23 -0.25 8.24
CA GLU A 259 -18.47 1.14 8.63
C GLU A 259 -17.28 2.03 8.22
N GLN A 260 -16.05 1.59 8.52
CA GLN A 260 -14.84 2.29 8.11
C GLN A 260 -14.71 2.38 6.58
N LEU A 261 -15.05 1.31 5.85
CA LEU A 261 -15.04 1.32 4.40
C LEU A 261 -16.02 2.34 3.82
N VAL A 262 -17.25 2.34 4.31
CA VAL A 262 -18.29 3.25 3.84
C VAL A 262 -17.95 4.71 4.17
N ASP A 263 -17.40 4.97 5.36
CA ASP A 263 -16.96 6.30 5.75
C ASP A 263 -15.81 6.82 4.89
N ASN A 264 -14.77 6.01 4.67
CA ASN A 264 -13.59 6.41 3.91
C ASN A 264 -13.87 6.63 2.41
N ILE A 265 -14.94 6.06 1.88
CA ILE A 265 -15.36 6.24 0.47
C ILE A 265 -16.11 7.56 0.24
N ARG A 266 -16.71 8.15 1.27
CA ARG A 266 -17.47 9.42 1.17
C ARG A 266 -16.59 10.58 0.81
#